data_2e0237e83e80b0f9899889b9e474c228
#
_entry.id   2e0237e83e80b0f9899889b9e474c228
#
_cell.length_a   1.000
_cell.length_b   1.000
_cell.length_c   1.000
_cell.angle_alpha   90.00
_cell.angle_beta   90.00
_cell.angle_gamma   90.00
#
_symmetry.space_group_name_H-M   'P 1'
#
loop_
_entity.id
_entity.type
_entity.pdbx_description
1 polymer ?
#
loop_
_entity_poly.entity_id
_entity_poly.type
_entity_poly.pdbx_seq_one_letter_code
_entity_poly.pdbx_strand_id
1 'polypeptide(L)'
;MRRRSILLGTSILLALGAACADGEEPAAPTAFPTAGETPEPTESPTNGGGRDGYASPDESPDATSSPTGNRPGETEIEAEDSALGTILTDSEGNTLYVFLNDAGGESACYDECEANWPPLLARGEVEVDEELDASLLGTTERQDGKAQVTFGGMPLYYFAGDERPGDTNGQGIGDVWFVVGPDGQPIEE
;
A
#
# COMPACT_ATOMS: atom_id res chain seq x y z
N MET A 1 15.32 -6.92 -56.44
CA MET A 1 16.10 -5.94 -57.18
C MET A 1 15.92 -4.56 -56.58
N ARG A 2 17.06 -3.82 -56.44
CA ARG A 2 17.26 -2.48 -55.88
C ARG A 2 17.21 -2.39 -54.35
N ARG A 3 18.28 -2.44 -53.59
CA ARG A 3 19.55 -1.70 -53.42
C ARG A 3 19.37 -0.16 -53.37
N ARG A 4 19.74 0.41 -52.21
CA ARG A 4 20.66 1.54 -51.98
C ARG A 4 20.41 2.09 -50.58
N SER A 5 21.32 2.02 -49.70
CA SER A 5 22.64 2.67 -49.47
C SER A 5 22.47 3.95 -48.67
N ILE A 6 23.01 3.94 -47.47
CA ILE A 6 24.13 4.69 -46.88
C ILE A 6 23.88 6.20 -46.76
N LEU A 7 24.02 6.75 -45.57
CA LEU A 7 24.95 7.84 -45.28
C LEU A 7 25.29 7.89 -43.78
N LEU A 8 26.56 7.79 -43.54
CA LEU A 8 27.34 8.19 -42.39
C LEU A 8 27.17 9.70 -42.10
N GLY A 9 27.20 10.03 -40.85
CA GLY A 9 27.35 11.42 -40.38
C GLY A 9 28.11 11.43 -39.06
N THR A 10 29.40 11.56 -39.16
CA THR A 10 30.44 11.79 -38.18
C THR A 10 30.36 13.23 -37.61
N SER A 11 30.75 13.41 -36.34
CA SER A 11 31.60 14.48 -35.77
C SER A 11 31.08 14.92 -34.40
N ILE A 12 31.80 14.60 -33.35
CA ILE A 12 32.89 15.32 -32.66
C ILE A 12 32.49 16.73 -32.21
N LEU A 13 32.44 16.97 -30.91
CA LEU A 13 33.39 17.91 -30.28
C LEU A 13 33.38 17.82 -28.76
N LEU A 14 34.58 17.73 -28.21
CA LEU A 14 34.97 17.92 -26.82
C LEU A 14 34.61 19.35 -26.33
N ALA A 15 34.24 19.49 -25.09
CA ALA A 15 34.58 20.63 -24.27
C ALA A 15 34.82 20.18 -22.82
N LEU A 16 36.09 20.22 -22.43
CA LEU A 16 36.53 20.25 -21.04
C LEU A 16 36.12 21.59 -20.44
N GLY A 17 35.54 21.56 -19.26
CA GLY A 17 35.32 22.73 -18.40
C GLY A 17 35.50 22.30 -16.97
N ALA A 18 36.74 22.43 -16.46
CA ALA A 18 37.03 22.36 -15.04
C ALA A 18 36.67 23.72 -14.41
N ALA A 19 35.88 23.70 -13.34
CA ALA A 19 35.80 24.81 -12.38
C ALA A 19 35.68 24.22 -10.99
N CYS A 20 36.75 24.41 -10.23
CA CYS A 20 36.78 24.29 -8.77
C CYS A 20 36.01 25.48 -8.18
N ALA A 21 35.21 25.27 -7.18
CA ALA A 21 34.88 26.24 -6.12
C ALA A 21 34.37 25.49 -4.90
N ASP A 22 35.18 25.54 -3.91
CA ASP A 22 35.00 25.97 -2.53
C ASP A 22 33.96 25.28 -1.68
N GLY A 23 34.54 24.71 -0.62
CA GLY A 23 33.92 24.07 0.50
C GLY A 23 33.09 25.04 1.34
N GLU A 24 31.96 24.54 1.75
CA GLU A 24 31.24 25.00 2.91
C GLU A 24 30.95 23.78 3.77
N GLU A 25 31.66 23.70 4.90
CA GLU A 25 31.43 22.77 5.98
C GLU A 25 30.06 23.07 6.62
N PRO A 26 29.14 22.12 6.73
CA PRO A 26 27.98 22.31 7.58
C PRO A 26 28.36 22.08 9.04
N ALA A 27 28.17 23.12 9.82
CA ALA A 27 28.31 23.16 11.25
C ALA A 27 27.52 22.02 11.93
N ALA A 28 28.18 21.40 12.90
CA ALA A 28 27.62 20.40 13.79
C ALA A 28 26.42 20.96 14.56
N PRO A 29 25.32 20.20 14.71
CA PRO A 29 24.26 20.55 15.63
C PRO A 29 24.68 20.23 17.06
N THR A 30 24.65 21.25 17.88
CA THR A 30 24.80 21.27 19.34
C THR A 30 23.79 20.39 20.05
N ALA A 31 24.35 19.60 20.97
CA ALA A 31 23.80 19.08 22.23
C ALA A 31 22.28 19.03 22.46
N PHE A 32 21.78 17.82 22.65
CA PHE A 32 20.52 17.52 23.33
C PHE A 32 20.65 17.74 24.84
N PRO A 33 19.68 18.35 25.51
CA PRO A 33 19.59 18.29 26.94
C PRO A 33 19.04 16.94 27.40
N THR A 34 19.82 16.31 28.26
CA THR A 34 19.47 15.16 29.10
C THR A 34 18.61 15.60 30.27
N ALA A 35 17.81 14.69 30.75
CA ALA A 35 17.06 14.60 31.99
C ALA A 35 15.57 14.93 31.82
N GLY A 36 14.71 14.03 32.11
CA GLY A 36 14.56 13.12 33.22
C GLY A 36 13.13 13.28 33.66
N GLU A 37 12.45 12.27 33.80
CA GLU A 37 11.47 11.98 34.86
C GLU A 37 10.60 10.80 34.43
N THR A 38 10.85 9.72 35.11
CA THR A 38 10.00 8.54 35.18
C THR A 38 8.81 8.88 36.08
N PRO A 39 7.57 8.69 35.68
CA PRO A 39 6.48 8.54 36.62
C PRO A 39 6.32 7.07 37.01
N GLU A 40 6.38 6.85 38.32
CA GLU A 40 6.05 5.61 39.03
C GLU A 40 4.63 5.11 38.72
N PRO A 41 4.41 3.78 38.79
CA PRO A 41 3.08 3.19 38.65
C PRO A 41 2.29 3.35 39.93
N THR A 42 1.15 4.00 39.83
CA THR A 42 0.16 4.08 40.92
C THR A 42 -0.69 2.84 40.93
N GLU A 43 -0.67 2.21 42.09
CA GLU A 43 -1.36 0.97 42.45
C GLU A 43 -2.88 1.07 42.31
N SER A 44 -3.46 -0.10 41.96
CA SER A 44 -4.89 -0.43 42.03
C SER A 44 -5.52 -0.19 43.40
N PRO A 45 -6.82 0.00 43.45
CA PRO A 45 -7.61 -0.65 44.51
C PRO A 45 -8.54 -1.72 43.99
N THR A 46 -8.33 -2.87 44.59
CA THR A 46 -9.25 -4.01 44.70
C THR A 46 -10.53 -3.59 45.42
N ASN A 47 -11.66 -3.96 44.89
CA ASN A 47 -12.87 -4.26 45.63
C ASN A 47 -13.82 -5.02 44.70
N GLY A 48 -14.19 -6.23 44.87
CA GLY A 48 -14.77 -6.92 46.01
C GLY A 48 -16.29 -7.03 45.85
N GLY A 49 -16.78 -8.20 45.39
CA GLY A 49 -18.02 -8.76 45.87
C GLY A 49 -19.28 -8.59 45.02
N GLY A 50 -19.92 -9.73 44.76
CA GLY A 50 -21.37 -9.75 44.59
C GLY A 50 -21.88 -10.62 43.45
N ARG A 51 -22.18 -11.79 43.81
CA ARG A 51 -23.00 -12.89 43.27
C ARG A 51 -24.32 -12.46 42.63
N ASP A 52 -24.75 -13.47 41.88
CA ASP A 52 -26.13 -13.95 41.58
C ASP A 52 -26.62 -13.55 40.22
N GLY A 53 -26.58 -14.42 39.22
CA GLY A 53 -27.53 -15.48 38.95
C GLY A 53 -28.78 -14.93 38.26
N TYR A 54 -28.99 -15.26 37.00
CA TYR A 54 -30.23 -15.81 36.49
C TYR A 54 -30.21 -16.00 34.98
N ALA A 55 -30.33 -17.24 34.58
CA ALA A 55 -31.13 -17.81 33.49
C ALA A 55 -31.25 -17.07 32.13
N SER A 56 -30.87 -17.84 31.11
CA SER A 56 -31.36 -17.74 29.73
C SER A 56 -32.88 -17.71 29.62
N PRO A 57 -33.38 -17.13 28.53
CA PRO A 57 -33.93 -17.99 27.49
C PRO A 57 -33.42 -17.60 26.11
N ASP A 58 -32.98 -18.59 25.38
CA ASP A 58 -33.40 -18.96 24.04
C ASP A 58 -34.10 -17.86 23.24
N GLU A 59 -33.33 -17.20 22.39
CA GLU A 59 -33.86 -16.67 21.14
C GLU A 59 -32.71 -16.71 20.13
N SER A 60 -32.78 -17.72 19.28
CA SER A 60 -32.09 -17.66 17.99
C SER A 60 -32.74 -16.58 17.15
N PRO A 61 -32.01 -15.62 16.64
CA PRO A 61 -32.29 -15.04 15.35
C PRO A 61 -31.34 -15.65 14.34
N ASP A 62 -31.98 -16.28 13.40
CA ASP A 62 -31.63 -16.51 12.03
C ASP A 62 -30.24 -16.03 11.64
N ALA A 63 -29.35 -17.00 11.47
CA ALA A 63 -28.07 -16.83 10.87
C ALA A 63 -28.24 -16.58 9.38
N THR A 64 -28.09 -15.35 8.96
CA THR A 64 -27.78 -15.04 7.59
C THR A 64 -27.00 -13.71 7.58
N SER A 65 -25.79 -13.83 7.82
CA SER A 65 -24.63 -13.00 7.43
C SER A 65 -23.50 -13.45 8.34
N SER A 66 -22.79 -14.47 7.94
CA SER A 66 -21.43 -14.65 8.44
C SER A 66 -20.64 -13.45 7.92
N PRO A 67 -20.16 -12.55 8.77
CA PRO A 67 -18.98 -11.82 8.39
C PRO A 67 -17.90 -12.90 8.26
N THR A 68 -17.39 -13.09 7.07
CA THR A 68 -16.17 -13.85 6.84
C THR A 68 -15.10 -13.11 7.63
N GLY A 69 -14.95 -13.51 8.88
CA GLY A 69 -13.98 -12.89 9.78
C GLY A 69 -12.61 -13.18 9.23
N ASN A 70 -11.95 -12.10 8.80
CA ASN A 70 -10.55 -12.12 8.41
C ASN A 70 -9.73 -12.90 9.45
N ARG A 71 -9.25 -14.08 9.06
CA ARG A 71 -8.32 -14.85 9.88
C ARG A 71 -7.01 -14.08 9.94
N PRO A 72 -6.39 -13.91 11.11
CA PRO A 72 -5.09 -13.24 11.21
C PRO A 72 -4.08 -13.95 10.31
N GLY A 73 -3.71 -13.29 9.20
CA GLY A 73 -2.73 -13.78 8.24
C GLY A 73 -3.26 -14.08 6.83
N GLU A 74 -4.56 -13.88 6.58
CA GLU A 74 -5.13 -13.94 5.23
C GLU A 74 -5.24 -12.50 4.69
N THR A 75 -4.90 -12.34 3.42
CA THR A 75 -5.07 -11.07 2.69
C THR A 75 -6.26 -11.25 1.77
N GLU A 76 -7.28 -10.44 1.93
CA GLU A 76 -8.49 -10.47 1.12
C GLU A 76 -8.64 -9.17 0.35
N ILE A 77 -9.02 -9.26 -0.91
CA ILE A 77 -9.32 -8.12 -1.77
C ILE A 77 -10.81 -8.11 -2.05
N GLU A 78 -11.43 -6.99 -1.78
CA GLU A 78 -12.87 -6.78 -1.94
C GLU A 78 -13.14 -5.69 -2.98
N ALA A 79 -14.39 -5.64 -3.45
CA ALA A 79 -14.88 -4.59 -4.34
C ALA A 79 -15.87 -3.72 -3.58
N GLU A 80 -15.58 -2.42 -3.44
CA GLU A 80 -16.45 -1.46 -2.75
C GLU A 80 -16.87 -0.30 -3.65
N ASP A 81 -18.08 0.20 -3.44
CA ASP A 81 -18.58 1.38 -4.13
C ASP A 81 -18.04 2.67 -3.51
N SER A 82 -17.47 3.52 -4.35
CA SER A 82 -16.92 4.82 -3.97
C SER A 82 -17.47 5.95 -4.84
N ALA A 83 -17.01 7.18 -4.57
CA ALA A 83 -17.33 8.34 -5.43
C ALA A 83 -16.70 8.22 -6.84
N LEU A 84 -15.69 7.37 -6.99
CA LEU A 84 -14.98 7.10 -8.25
C LEU A 84 -15.53 5.87 -8.99
N GLY A 85 -16.61 5.28 -8.50
CA GLY A 85 -17.14 4.00 -8.97
C GLY A 85 -16.75 2.86 -8.04
N THR A 86 -16.86 1.62 -8.53
CA THR A 86 -16.43 0.44 -7.76
C THR A 86 -14.91 0.35 -7.79
N ILE A 87 -14.29 0.28 -6.63
CA ILE A 87 -12.83 0.25 -6.41
C ILE A 87 -12.42 -1.01 -5.65
N LEU A 88 -11.15 -1.36 -5.69
CA LEU A 88 -10.59 -2.42 -4.86
C LEU A 88 -10.20 -1.89 -3.49
N THR A 89 -10.54 -2.64 -2.46
CA THR A 89 -10.15 -2.43 -1.07
C THR A 89 -9.60 -3.73 -0.47
N ASP A 90 -9.02 -3.65 0.72
CA ASP A 90 -8.84 -4.82 1.56
C ASP A 90 -10.08 -5.06 2.44
N SER A 91 -10.10 -6.15 3.19
CA SER A 91 -11.21 -6.51 4.10
C SER A 91 -11.44 -5.53 5.27
N GLU A 92 -10.57 -4.56 5.46
CA GLU A 92 -10.74 -3.47 6.42
C GLU A 92 -11.29 -2.19 5.75
N GLY A 93 -11.52 -2.25 4.42
CA GLY A 93 -12.01 -1.14 3.59
C GLY A 93 -10.92 -0.15 3.19
N ASN A 94 -9.63 -0.50 3.36
CA ASN A 94 -8.55 0.37 2.91
C ASN A 94 -8.40 0.31 1.39
N THR A 95 -8.38 1.46 0.76
CA THR A 95 -8.31 1.60 -0.70
C THR A 95 -6.98 1.09 -1.26
N LEU A 96 -7.06 0.38 -2.37
CA LEU A 96 -5.90 -0.15 -3.08
C LEU A 96 -5.58 0.66 -4.33
N TYR A 97 -4.29 0.91 -4.52
CA TYR A 97 -3.73 1.72 -5.60
C TYR A 97 -2.74 0.96 -6.45
N VAL A 98 -2.55 1.42 -7.66
CA VAL A 98 -1.47 1.01 -8.56
C VAL A 98 -0.58 2.18 -8.93
N PHE A 99 0.67 1.84 -9.27
CA PHE A 99 1.68 2.79 -9.71
C PHE A 99 1.99 2.57 -11.19
N LEU A 100 1.68 3.53 -12.04
CA LEU A 100 1.86 3.38 -13.49
C LEU A 100 3.31 3.16 -13.94
N ASN A 101 4.28 3.48 -13.07
CA ASN A 101 5.69 3.26 -13.37
C ASN A 101 6.17 1.84 -13.02
N ASP A 102 5.30 0.98 -12.49
CA ASP A 102 5.60 -0.43 -12.24
C ASP A 102 5.62 -1.22 -13.54
N ALA A 103 6.74 -1.13 -14.23
CA ALA A 103 6.92 -1.74 -15.54
C ALA A 103 6.94 -3.27 -15.47
N GLY A 104 6.02 -3.90 -16.22
CA GLY A 104 6.01 -5.36 -16.34
C GLY A 104 5.55 -6.10 -15.10
N GLY A 105 4.89 -5.42 -14.17
CA GLY A 105 4.39 -5.99 -12.92
C GLY A 105 5.45 -6.10 -11.82
N GLU A 106 6.60 -5.48 -11.99
CA GLU A 106 7.63 -5.39 -10.96
C GLU A 106 7.49 -4.05 -10.22
N SER A 107 7.52 -4.10 -8.89
CA SER A 107 7.46 -2.90 -8.07
C SER A 107 8.68 -2.00 -8.29
N ALA A 108 8.44 -0.71 -8.53
CA ALA A 108 9.45 0.34 -8.59
C ALA A 108 9.41 1.27 -7.36
N CYS A 109 8.48 1.05 -6.43
CA CYS A 109 8.28 1.88 -5.24
C CYS A 109 9.04 1.30 -4.04
N TYR A 110 10.14 1.96 -3.65
CA TYR A 110 11.02 1.61 -2.53
C TYR A 110 11.41 2.86 -1.73
N ASP A 111 12.02 2.68 -0.58
CA ASP A 111 12.54 3.75 0.29
C ASP A 111 11.46 4.79 0.67
N GLU A 112 11.65 6.05 0.31
CA GLU A 112 10.70 7.14 0.61
C GLU A 112 9.36 6.95 -0.11
N CYS A 113 9.36 6.29 -1.28
CA CYS A 113 8.13 5.94 -1.98
C CYS A 113 7.32 4.94 -1.15
N GLU A 114 7.93 3.86 -0.68
CA GLU A 114 7.29 2.84 0.15
C GLU A 114 6.74 3.41 1.47
N ALA A 115 7.41 4.41 2.04
CA ALA A 115 6.93 5.07 3.25
C ALA A 115 5.59 5.79 3.05
N ASN A 116 5.35 6.33 1.86
CA ASN A 116 4.09 6.98 1.50
C ASN A 116 3.09 6.02 0.86
N TRP A 117 3.61 5.00 0.18
CA TRP A 117 2.84 3.99 -0.55
C TRP A 117 3.24 2.58 -0.10
N PRO A 118 2.80 2.14 1.08
CA PRO A 118 3.10 0.80 1.58
C PRO A 118 2.55 -0.27 0.64
N PRO A 119 3.37 -1.28 0.28
CA PRO A 119 2.92 -2.36 -0.59
C PRO A 119 1.92 -3.29 0.13
N LEU A 120 0.91 -3.77 -0.58
CA LEU A 120 0.08 -4.86 -0.11
C LEU A 120 0.89 -6.16 -0.21
N LEU A 121 1.41 -6.64 0.91
CA LEU A 121 2.22 -7.85 0.97
C LEU A 121 1.33 -9.10 1.10
N ALA A 122 1.64 -10.13 0.33
CA ALA A 122 1.01 -11.43 0.48
C ALA A 122 1.41 -12.04 1.83
N ARG A 123 0.44 -12.21 2.73
CA ARG A 123 0.60 -12.83 4.06
C ARG A 123 -0.29 -14.06 4.10
N GLY A 124 0.30 -15.22 3.83
CA GLY A 124 -0.45 -16.46 3.75
C GLY A 124 -1.20 -16.61 2.42
N GLU A 125 -2.43 -17.11 2.48
CA GLU A 125 -3.31 -17.21 1.33
C GLU A 125 -3.87 -15.83 1.00
N VAL A 126 -3.96 -15.51 -0.28
CA VAL A 126 -4.58 -14.28 -0.77
C VAL A 126 -5.89 -14.68 -1.44
N GLU A 127 -6.96 -14.11 -0.96
CA GLU A 127 -8.30 -14.36 -1.48
C GLU A 127 -8.87 -13.10 -2.12
N VAL A 128 -9.83 -13.26 -2.99
CA VAL A 128 -10.61 -12.18 -3.59
C VAL A 128 -12.09 -12.46 -3.40
N ASP A 129 -12.88 -11.41 -3.26
CA ASP A 129 -14.32 -11.49 -3.24
C ASP A 129 -14.86 -12.24 -4.46
N GLU A 130 -16.00 -12.96 -4.28
CA GLU A 130 -16.67 -13.73 -5.34
C GLU A 130 -17.09 -12.85 -6.54
N GLU A 131 -17.22 -11.54 -6.36
CA GLU A 131 -17.58 -10.57 -7.42
C GLU A 131 -16.37 -10.22 -8.31
N LEU A 132 -15.15 -10.53 -7.87
CA LEU A 132 -13.91 -10.26 -8.59
C LEU A 132 -13.43 -11.48 -9.40
N ASP A 133 -12.74 -11.22 -10.50
CA ASP A 133 -12.12 -12.30 -11.28
C ASP A 133 -10.80 -12.78 -10.63
N ALA A 134 -10.87 -13.89 -9.92
CA ALA A 134 -9.72 -14.49 -9.26
C ALA A 134 -8.54 -14.78 -10.21
N SER A 135 -8.76 -14.82 -11.52
CA SER A 135 -7.69 -15.01 -12.50
C SER A 135 -6.79 -13.77 -12.65
N LEU A 136 -7.25 -12.61 -12.18
CA LEU A 136 -6.47 -11.36 -12.16
C LEU A 136 -5.54 -11.29 -10.96
N LEU A 137 -5.79 -12.09 -9.90
CA LEU A 137 -4.96 -12.15 -8.71
C LEU A 137 -3.60 -12.80 -9.02
N GLY A 138 -2.55 -12.23 -8.49
CA GLY A 138 -1.19 -12.76 -8.60
C GLY A 138 -0.29 -12.21 -7.52
N THR A 139 0.98 -12.53 -7.62
CA THR A 139 2.02 -11.98 -6.75
C THR A 139 3.29 -11.69 -7.55
N THR A 140 4.03 -10.68 -7.13
CA THR A 140 5.37 -10.37 -7.63
C THR A 140 6.38 -10.37 -6.50
N GLU A 141 7.61 -10.77 -6.78
CA GLU A 141 8.70 -10.72 -5.81
C GLU A 141 9.34 -9.32 -5.82
N ARG A 142 9.38 -8.69 -4.67
CA ARG A 142 10.06 -7.41 -4.47
C ARG A 142 11.57 -7.62 -4.34
N GLN A 143 12.37 -6.54 -4.50
CA GLN A 143 13.83 -6.58 -4.36
C GLN A 143 14.29 -6.98 -2.94
N ASP A 144 13.45 -6.80 -1.93
CA ASP A 144 13.69 -7.22 -0.55
C ASP A 144 13.29 -8.68 -0.26
N GLY A 145 12.87 -9.42 -1.30
CA GLY A 145 12.46 -10.82 -1.21
C GLY A 145 11.04 -11.05 -0.67
N LYS A 146 10.28 -9.98 -0.40
CA LYS A 146 8.87 -10.12 0.01
C LYS A 146 7.99 -10.31 -1.21
N ALA A 147 6.92 -11.08 -1.05
CA ALA A 147 5.89 -11.20 -2.07
C ALA A 147 4.87 -10.07 -1.92
N GLN A 148 4.64 -9.32 -2.99
CA GLN A 148 3.62 -8.29 -3.08
C GLN A 148 2.45 -8.79 -3.92
N VAL A 149 1.23 -8.50 -3.49
CA VAL A 149 0.02 -8.86 -4.22
C VAL A 149 -0.07 -8.03 -5.50
N THR A 150 -0.50 -8.67 -6.58
CA THR A 150 -0.82 -8.01 -7.85
C THR A 150 -2.25 -8.31 -8.24
N PHE A 151 -2.90 -7.36 -8.90
CA PHE A 151 -4.19 -7.56 -9.53
C PHE A 151 -4.18 -6.99 -10.96
N GLY A 152 -4.67 -7.75 -11.92
CA GLY A 152 -4.50 -7.39 -13.33
C GLY A 152 -3.03 -7.30 -13.79
N GLY A 153 -2.11 -7.94 -13.06
CA GLY A 153 -0.67 -7.89 -13.31
C GLY A 153 0.05 -6.65 -12.76
N MET A 154 -0.65 -5.78 -12.02
CA MET A 154 -0.08 -4.58 -11.41
C MET A 154 0.06 -4.76 -9.89
N PRO A 155 1.23 -4.41 -9.30
CA PRO A 155 1.43 -4.42 -7.86
C PRO A 155 0.48 -3.48 -7.14
N LEU A 156 -0.07 -3.93 -6.00
CA LEU A 156 -1.02 -3.16 -5.20
C LEU A 156 -0.35 -2.48 -4.01
N TYR A 157 -0.84 -1.28 -3.70
CA TYR A 157 -0.33 -0.44 -2.63
C TYR A 157 -1.46 0.19 -1.83
N TYR A 158 -1.14 0.59 -0.62
CA TYR A 158 -1.93 1.53 0.18
C TYR A 158 -1.40 2.96 -0.01
N PHE A 159 -2.15 3.94 0.46
CA PHE A 159 -1.67 5.32 0.59
C PHE A 159 -1.63 5.72 2.07
N ALA A 160 -0.48 6.20 2.55
CA ALA A 160 -0.32 6.60 3.94
C ALA A 160 -1.17 7.83 4.35
N GLY A 161 -1.71 8.55 3.37
CA GLY A 161 -2.61 9.68 3.59
C GLY A 161 -4.10 9.33 3.67
N ASP A 162 -4.46 8.04 3.50
CA ASP A 162 -5.80 7.53 3.75
C ASP A 162 -5.90 7.13 5.22
N GLU A 163 -6.70 7.87 5.98
CA GLU A 163 -6.83 7.71 7.44
C GLU A 163 -8.04 6.85 7.83
N ARG A 164 -8.96 6.62 6.91
CA ARG A 164 -10.22 5.90 7.14
C ARG A 164 -10.55 5.00 5.97
N PRO A 165 -11.24 3.89 6.24
CA PRO A 165 -11.83 3.07 5.19
C PRO A 165 -12.61 3.93 4.18
N GLY A 166 -12.42 3.63 2.89
CA GLY A 166 -13.05 4.35 1.78
C GLY A 166 -12.43 5.71 1.43
N ASP A 167 -11.41 6.17 2.16
CA ASP A 167 -10.64 7.35 1.74
C ASP A 167 -9.91 7.05 0.43
N THR A 168 -9.91 8.01 -0.51
CA THR A 168 -9.24 7.91 -1.81
C THR A 168 -8.33 9.11 -2.07
N ASN A 169 -7.63 9.57 -1.02
CA ASN A 169 -6.79 10.78 -1.08
C ASN A 169 -5.56 10.60 -1.97
N GLY A 170 -5.22 9.35 -2.30
CA GLY A 170 -4.11 9.01 -3.19
C GLY A 170 -4.43 9.13 -4.68
N GLN A 171 -5.71 9.30 -5.04
CA GLN A 171 -6.14 9.34 -6.43
C GLN A 171 -5.46 10.46 -7.23
N GLY A 172 -4.83 10.11 -8.35
CA GLY A 172 -4.24 11.05 -9.30
C GLY A 172 -2.94 11.70 -8.82
N ILE A 173 -2.35 11.27 -7.70
CA ILE A 173 -1.09 11.85 -7.22
C ILE A 173 0.01 11.66 -8.25
N GLY A 174 0.59 12.80 -8.69
CA GLY A 174 1.67 12.85 -9.66
C GLY A 174 1.29 12.33 -11.05
N ASP A 175 0.01 12.15 -11.34
CA ASP A 175 -0.51 11.56 -12.59
C ASP A 175 0.02 10.12 -12.83
N VAL A 176 0.39 9.41 -11.77
CA VAL A 176 0.95 8.05 -11.82
C VAL A 176 0.37 7.10 -10.77
N TRP A 177 -0.36 7.61 -9.77
CA TRP A 177 -1.01 6.82 -8.74
C TRP A 177 -2.52 6.86 -8.90
N PHE A 178 -3.14 5.72 -9.02
CA PHE A 178 -4.58 5.62 -9.24
C PHE A 178 -5.19 4.49 -8.44
N VAL A 179 -6.43 4.65 -7.99
CA VAL A 179 -7.22 3.55 -7.45
C VAL A 179 -7.48 2.51 -8.52
N VAL A 180 -7.68 1.27 -8.12
CA VAL A 180 -7.87 0.12 -9.02
C VAL A 180 -9.35 -0.21 -9.10
N GLY A 181 -9.82 -0.42 -10.32
CA GLY A 181 -11.16 -0.94 -10.59
C GLY A 181 -11.23 -2.47 -10.49
N PRO A 182 -12.45 -3.05 -10.46
CA PRO A 182 -12.65 -4.49 -10.37
C PRO A 182 -12.14 -5.29 -11.57
N ASP A 183 -11.84 -4.60 -12.67
CA ASP A 183 -11.21 -5.16 -13.87
C ASP A 183 -9.67 -5.17 -13.81
N GLY A 184 -9.09 -4.72 -12.69
CA GLY A 184 -7.65 -4.60 -12.48
C GLY A 184 -7.00 -3.45 -13.23
N GLN A 185 -7.81 -2.46 -13.69
CA GLN A 185 -7.29 -1.30 -14.38
C GLN A 185 -7.31 -0.06 -13.47
N PRO A 186 -6.37 0.90 -13.67
CA PRO A 186 -6.40 2.17 -12.96
C PRO A 186 -7.63 2.99 -13.38
N ILE A 187 -8.27 3.66 -12.41
CA ILE A 187 -9.35 4.62 -12.66
C ILE A 187 -8.71 6.00 -12.83
N GLU A 188 -8.57 6.45 -14.07
CA GLU A 188 -7.84 7.69 -14.43
C GLU A 188 -8.72 8.96 -14.46
N GLU A 189 -10.00 8.89 -14.00
CA GLU A 189 -10.94 10.04 -14.03
C GLU A 189 -11.06 10.76 -12.68
#